data_dd2a75ebbcb14c8a1f26678ffa1b42ac
#
_entry.id   dd2a75ebbcb14c8a1f26678ffa1b42ac
#
_cell.length_a   1.000
_cell.length_b   1.000
_cell.length_c   1.000
_cell.angle_alpha   90.00
_cell.angle_beta   90.00
_cell.angle_gamma   90.00
#
_symmetry.space_group_name_H-M   'P 1'
#
loop_
_entity.id
_entity.type
_entity.pdbx_description
1 polymer ?
#
loop_
_entity_poly.entity_id
_entity_poly.type
_entity_poly.pdbx_seq_one_letter_code
_entity_poly.pdbx_strand_id
1 'polypeptide(L)'
;MNPIDQFREQTRSWLEANCPPSQRKAIPEGELVWGASDVEFHNADAQLWFERMRDKGWFCPDWPVEYGGAGLSAEYNAVLESELRRLKCRPPQINLGIWMLGPVLLEFGSEEQKKNLLTPMTRGEVRWCQGFSEPNAGSDLASLKTSARDAGDHFVVDGSKIWTSYGDKSDWMYALVRTDAKASKHAGISLIVLDMKSPGVSVAPIDLISGKSAFCQVFFDGVKVPKSQLIGPLHGGWNLAKRLLQHERKAMSKFGEFSLPTHFHLLPLVKQYLPEPVGQSESALVARAVASAMNEHSYNLTVQRMGEEARAGQDVNGLMSIMKLVHTEQERDKFEVLMDVMGYHALGWDKGAFTPQEQAITRGWLNSFALTISGGASEIQLNVIAKRVLGLPDVK
;
A
#
# COMPACT_ATOMS: atom_id res chain seq x y z
N MET A 1 21.23 -31.43 -10.28
CA MET A 1 20.16 -30.47 -9.85
C MET A 1 20.54 -29.13 -10.43
N ASN A 2 19.62 -28.46 -11.08
CA ASN A 2 19.88 -27.14 -11.64
C ASN A 2 20.02 -26.10 -10.47
N PRO A 3 20.78 -25.00 -10.61
CA PRO A 3 21.00 -24.03 -9.53
C PRO A 3 19.71 -23.46 -8.90
N ILE A 4 18.66 -23.28 -9.69
CA ILE A 4 17.35 -22.80 -9.23
C ILE A 4 16.65 -23.84 -8.35
N ASP A 5 16.70 -25.11 -8.71
CA ASP A 5 16.12 -26.19 -7.89
C ASP A 5 16.88 -26.35 -6.59
N GLN A 6 18.20 -26.21 -6.62
CA GLN A 6 19.03 -26.24 -5.42
C GLN A 6 18.69 -25.07 -4.48
N PHE A 7 18.54 -23.85 -5.02
CA PHE A 7 18.14 -22.68 -4.22
C PHE A 7 16.74 -22.87 -3.64
N ARG A 8 15.80 -23.45 -4.41
CA ARG A 8 14.45 -23.77 -3.93
C ARG A 8 14.49 -24.71 -2.72
N GLU A 9 15.27 -25.77 -2.80
CA GLU A 9 15.41 -26.73 -1.69
C GLU A 9 16.04 -26.09 -0.45
N GLN A 10 17.09 -25.31 -0.64
CA GLN A 10 17.75 -24.58 0.44
C GLN A 10 16.80 -23.58 1.10
N THR A 11 16.07 -22.80 0.30
CA THR A 11 15.08 -21.82 0.76
C THR A 11 13.96 -22.51 1.53
N ARG A 12 13.41 -23.60 1.02
CA ARG A 12 12.38 -24.42 1.66
C ARG A 12 12.83 -24.91 3.01
N SER A 13 13.96 -25.58 3.06
CA SER A 13 14.52 -26.14 4.30
C SER A 13 14.79 -25.03 5.33
N TRP A 14 15.31 -23.89 4.88
CA TRP A 14 15.57 -22.77 5.77
C TRP A 14 14.27 -22.18 6.34
N LEU A 15 13.24 -21.94 5.50
CA LEU A 15 11.95 -21.42 5.95
C LEU A 15 11.25 -22.36 6.92
N GLU A 16 11.25 -23.67 6.64
CA GLU A 16 10.67 -24.68 7.53
C GLU A 16 11.35 -24.74 8.91
N ALA A 17 12.67 -24.54 8.95
CA ALA A 17 13.43 -24.52 10.21
C ALA A 17 13.34 -23.17 10.95
N ASN A 18 13.16 -22.06 10.25
CA ASN A 18 13.36 -20.72 10.83
C ASN A 18 12.09 -19.88 10.94
N CYS A 19 11.03 -20.14 10.17
CA CYS A 19 9.77 -19.43 10.33
C CYS A 19 8.98 -20.06 11.48
N PRO A 20 8.68 -19.34 12.58
CA PRO A 20 7.91 -19.89 13.68
C PRO A 20 6.50 -20.31 13.25
N PRO A 21 5.89 -21.37 13.82
CA PRO A 21 4.54 -21.81 13.47
C PRO A 21 3.48 -20.72 13.60
N SER A 22 3.59 -19.82 14.57
CA SER A 22 2.70 -18.67 14.75
C SER A 22 2.76 -17.67 13.60
N GLN A 23 3.88 -17.63 12.86
CA GLN A 23 4.12 -16.77 11.72
C GLN A 23 3.76 -17.43 10.36
N ARG A 24 3.13 -18.62 10.37
CA ARG A 24 2.68 -19.38 9.18
C ARG A 24 1.17 -19.39 9.02
N LYS A 25 0.50 -18.31 9.36
CA LYS A 25 -0.96 -18.17 9.32
C LYS A 25 -1.36 -16.72 9.07
N ALA A 26 -2.63 -16.50 8.74
CA ALA A 26 -3.17 -15.15 8.59
C ALA A 26 -2.78 -14.22 9.75
N ILE A 27 -2.58 -12.95 9.45
CA ILE A 27 -2.19 -11.95 10.45
C ILE A 27 -3.46 -11.52 11.19
N PRO A 28 -3.54 -11.64 12.52
CA PRO A 28 -4.65 -11.05 13.27
C PRO A 28 -4.66 -9.53 13.13
N GLU A 29 -5.83 -8.94 13.30
CA GLU A 29 -5.95 -7.48 13.32
C GLU A 29 -5.05 -6.89 14.42
N GLY A 30 -4.24 -5.90 14.06
CA GLY A 30 -3.33 -5.23 14.98
C GLY A 30 -1.97 -5.90 15.18
N GLU A 31 -1.70 -7.08 14.61
CA GLU A 31 -0.41 -7.77 14.72
C GLU A 31 0.56 -7.48 13.54
N LEU A 32 0.31 -6.45 12.74
CA LEU A 32 1.24 -6.04 11.68
C LEU A 32 2.51 -5.46 12.29
N VAL A 33 3.66 -6.00 11.92
CA VAL A 33 4.96 -5.44 12.30
C VAL A 33 5.34 -4.37 11.28
N TRP A 34 5.62 -3.16 11.76
CA TRP A 34 6.08 -2.06 10.95
C TRP A 34 7.57 -1.81 11.21
N GLY A 35 8.37 -1.67 10.14
CA GLY A 35 9.72 -1.14 10.28
C GLY A 35 9.65 0.30 10.81
N ALA A 36 10.42 0.60 11.85
CA ALA A 36 10.43 1.90 12.53
C ALA A 36 11.72 2.08 13.33
N SER A 37 12.02 3.30 13.78
CA SER A 37 13.10 3.55 14.76
C SER A 37 12.81 2.90 16.11
N ASP A 38 11.53 2.63 16.40
CA ASP A 38 11.06 1.90 17.57
C ASP A 38 10.03 0.85 17.11
N VAL A 39 10.52 -0.36 16.80
CA VAL A 39 9.69 -1.46 16.28
C VAL A 39 8.91 -2.11 17.40
N GLU A 40 7.59 -2.12 17.29
CA GLU A 40 6.71 -2.84 18.22
C GLU A 40 6.48 -4.28 17.76
N PHE A 41 6.76 -5.25 18.63
CA PHE A 41 6.49 -6.67 18.42
C PHE A 41 5.39 -7.18 19.35
N HIS A 42 4.39 -7.84 18.78
CA HIS A 42 3.27 -8.40 19.56
C HIS A 42 3.61 -9.69 20.29
N ASN A 43 4.67 -10.38 19.90
CA ASN A 43 5.20 -11.57 20.55
C ASN A 43 6.64 -11.86 20.12
N ALA A 44 7.32 -12.74 20.87
CA ALA A 44 8.71 -13.13 20.60
C ALA A 44 8.92 -13.81 19.24
N ASP A 45 7.93 -14.56 18.74
CA ASP A 45 8.01 -15.21 17.44
C ASP A 45 8.01 -14.19 16.28
N ALA A 46 7.25 -13.09 16.41
CA ALA A 46 7.24 -12.00 15.42
C ALA A 46 8.60 -11.30 15.38
N GLN A 47 9.18 -11.02 16.55
CA GLN A 47 10.53 -10.45 16.65
C GLN A 47 11.58 -11.39 16.04
N LEU A 48 11.56 -12.67 16.42
CA LEU A 48 12.49 -13.67 15.91
C LEU A 48 12.40 -13.82 14.39
N TRP A 49 11.18 -13.79 13.83
CA TRP A 49 10.96 -13.87 12.40
C TRP A 49 11.48 -12.62 11.68
N PHE A 50 11.22 -11.44 12.22
CA PHE A 50 11.74 -10.17 11.71
C PHE A 50 13.27 -10.18 11.66
N GLU A 51 13.94 -10.54 12.75
CA GLU A 51 15.39 -10.58 12.85
C GLU A 51 16.01 -11.56 11.84
N ARG A 52 15.47 -12.78 11.74
CA ARG A 52 15.93 -13.81 10.79
C ARG A 52 15.81 -13.38 9.32
N MET A 53 14.71 -12.74 8.98
CA MET A 53 14.49 -12.25 7.61
C MET A 53 15.38 -11.04 7.30
N ARG A 54 15.58 -10.15 8.27
CA ARG A 54 16.53 -9.03 8.18
C ARG A 54 17.95 -9.54 7.92
N ASP A 55 18.41 -10.48 8.72
CA ASP A 55 19.78 -11.00 8.65
C ASP A 55 20.07 -11.76 7.33
N LYS A 56 19.04 -12.21 6.65
CA LYS A 56 19.09 -12.75 5.28
C LYS A 56 19.05 -11.68 4.18
N GLY A 57 18.82 -10.42 4.52
CA GLY A 57 18.51 -9.36 3.54
C GLY A 57 17.18 -9.56 2.83
N TRP A 58 16.29 -10.40 3.37
CA TRP A 58 15.03 -10.79 2.73
C TRP A 58 13.85 -9.83 2.99
N PHE A 59 14.12 -8.68 3.60
CA PHE A 59 13.18 -7.56 3.55
C PHE A 59 13.12 -6.95 2.15
N CYS A 60 14.30 -6.92 1.48
CA CYS A 60 14.47 -6.40 0.12
C CYS A 60 15.36 -7.37 -0.68
N PRO A 61 14.83 -8.57 -1.02
CA PRO A 61 15.68 -9.66 -1.53
C PRO A 61 16.34 -9.36 -2.87
N ASP A 62 15.75 -8.53 -3.71
CA ASP A 62 16.23 -8.10 -5.02
C ASP A 62 17.08 -6.81 -5.00
N TRP A 63 17.21 -6.15 -3.82
CA TRP A 63 18.04 -4.96 -3.73
C TRP A 63 19.53 -5.30 -3.60
N PRO A 64 20.42 -4.34 -4.01
CA PRO A 64 21.86 -4.54 -3.89
C PRO A 64 22.31 -4.84 -2.45
N VAL A 65 23.28 -5.74 -2.33
CA VAL A 65 23.84 -6.17 -1.03
C VAL A 65 24.48 -5.01 -0.26
N GLU A 66 25.07 -4.05 -1.00
CA GLU A 66 25.72 -2.86 -0.44
C GLU A 66 24.76 -1.93 0.32
N TYR A 67 23.44 -2.04 0.06
CA TYR A 67 22.39 -1.32 0.80
C TYR A 67 21.60 -2.24 1.74
N GLY A 68 22.06 -3.49 1.95
CA GLY A 68 21.46 -4.44 2.89
C GLY A 68 20.39 -5.36 2.29
N GLY A 69 20.22 -5.38 0.97
CA GLY A 69 19.43 -6.38 0.27
C GLY A 69 20.17 -7.71 0.12
N ALA A 70 19.52 -8.72 -0.46
CA ALA A 70 20.16 -10.02 -0.71
C ALA A 70 20.75 -10.15 -2.13
N GLY A 71 20.55 -9.18 -3.01
CA GLY A 71 21.07 -9.18 -4.39
C GLY A 71 20.51 -10.31 -5.27
N LEU A 72 19.33 -10.82 -4.95
CA LEU A 72 18.72 -11.92 -5.72
C LEU A 72 18.28 -11.43 -7.10
N SER A 73 18.56 -12.23 -8.14
CA SER A 73 17.94 -11.99 -9.43
C SER A 73 16.43 -12.20 -9.37
N ALA A 74 15.71 -11.69 -10.38
CA ALA A 74 14.25 -11.83 -10.46
C ALA A 74 13.79 -13.30 -10.39
N GLU A 75 14.57 -14.22 -10.95
CA GLU A 75 14.28 -15.65 -10.94
C GLU A 75 14.40 -16.25 -9.52
N TYR A 76 15.49 -15.94 -8.82
CA TYR A 76 15.69 -16.37 -7.42
C TYR A 76 14.67 -15.73 -6.48
N ASN A 77 14.35 -14.46 -6.68
CA ASN A 77 13.32 -13.77 -5.88
C ASN A 77 11.93 -14.41 -6.08
N ALA A 78 11.58 -14.81 -7.30
CA ALA A 78 10.33 -15.53 -7.57
C ALA A 78 10.26 -16.88 -6.84
N VAL A 79 11.39 -17.59 -6.74
CA VAL A 79 11.49 -18.83 -5.95
C VAL A 79 11.25 -18.54 -4.47
N LEU A 80 11.91 -17.53 -3.89
CA LEU A 80 11.72 -17.14 -2.49
C LEU A 80 10.25 -16.78 -2.21
N GLU A 81 9.63 -15.93 -3.05
CA GLU A 81 8.21 -15.56 -2.92
C GLU A 81 7.28 -16.79 -3.00
N SER A 82 7.60 -17.74 -3.90
CA SER A 82 6.84 -18.99 -4.02
C SER A 82 6.90 -19.86 -2.77
N GLU A 83 8.07 -20.00 -2.15
CA GLU A 83 8.23 -20.80 -0.93
C GLU A 83 7.64 -20.11 0.31
N LEU A 84 7.72 -18.76 0.40
CA LEU A 84 7.02 -17.99 1.43
C LEU A 84 5.51 -18.18 1.36
N ARG A 85 4.92 -18.15 0.15
CA ARG A 85 3.48 -18.41 -0.07
C ARG A 85 3.13 -19.86 0.27
N ARG A 86 3.93 -20.84 -0.17
CA ARG A 86 3.70 -22.27 0.12
C ARG A 86 3.58 -22.51 1.63
N LEU A 87 4.48 -21.92 2.41
CA LEU A 87 4.51 -22.09 3.87
C LEU A 87 3.57 -21.11 4.60
N LYS A 88 2.87 -20.23 3.86
CA LYS A 88 1.98 -19.17 4.40
C LYS A 88 2.70 -18.26 5.40
N CYS A 89 3.97 -17.95 5.12
CA CYS A 89 4.74 -17.05 5.97
C CYS A 89 4.14 -15.64 5.95
N ARG A 90 4.00 -15.02 7.12
CA ARG A 90 3.64 -13.61 7.24
C ARG A 90 4.76 -12.72 6.67
N PRO A 91 4.44 -11.56 6.08
CA PRO A 91 5.47 -10.58 5.80
C PRO A 91 6.18 -10.20 7.11
N PRO A 92 7.52 -10.16 7.13
CA PRO A 92 8.27 -9.89 8.36
C PRO A 92 8.12 -8.45 8.82
N GLN A 93 7.88 -7.53 7.89
CA GLN A 93 7.56 -6.13 8.16
C GLN A 93 6.69 -5.53 7.05
N ILE A 94 6.01 -4.45 7.39
CA ILE A 94 5.31 -3.55 6.49
C ILE A 94 6.09 -2.23 6.44
N ASN A 95 6.39 -1.73 5.22
CA ASN A 95 7.14 -0.48 5.09
C ASN A 95 6.86 0.19 3.73
N LEU A 96 6.18 1.34 3.76
CA LEU A 96 5.88 2.12 2.55
C LEU A 96 7.17 2.60 1.84
N GLY A 97 8.23 2.84 2.61
CA GLY A 97 9.54 3.19 2.06
C GLY A 97 10.08 2.11 1.12
N ILE A 98 10.03 0.84 1.53
CA ILE A 98 10.51 -0.28 0.72
C ILE A 98 9.70 -0.42 -0.57
N TRP A 99 8.38 -0.24 -0.49
CA TRP A 99 7.52 -0.52 -1.65
C TRP A 99 7.43 0.61 -2.66
N MET A 100 7.67 1.86 -2.22
CA MET A 100 7.44 3.05 -3.05
C MET A 100 8.70 3.88 -3.23
N LEU A 101 9.27 4.41 -2.14
CA LEU A 101 10.40 5.32 -2.20
C LEU A 101 11.72 4.62 -2.58
N GLY A 102 11.96 3.44 -2.01
CA GLY A 102 13.23 2.71 -2.20
C GLY A 102 13.55 2.41 -3.67
N PRO A 103 12.61 1.85 -4.47
CA PRO A 103 12.83 1.67 -5.90
C PRO A 103 13.18 2.98 -6.63
N VAL A 104 12.58 4.11 -6.24
CA VAL A 104 12.89 5.42 -6.82
C VAL A 104 14.25 5.92 -6.37
N LEU A 105 14.66 5.68 -5.12
CA LEU A 105 16.00 5.97 -4.66
C LEU A 105 17.06 5.15 -5.39
N LEU A 106 16.80 3.87 -5.65
CA LEU A 106 17.70 3.01 -6.44
C LEU A 106 17.93 3.56 -7.86
N GLU A 107 16.87 4.14 -8.47
CA GLU A 107 16.94 4.70 -9.83
C GLU A 107 17.53 6.13 -9.87
N PHE A 108 17.17 6.99 -8.93
CA PHE A 108 17.39 8.45 -9.01
C PHE A 108 18.16 9.04 -7.84
N GLY A 109 18.38 8.32 -6.76
CA GLY A 109 19.11 8.79 -5.60
C GLY A 109 20.63 8.88 -5.87
N SER A 110 21.29 9.83 -5.23
CA SER A 110 22.76 9.83 -5.17
C SER A 110 23.27 8.64 -4.34
N GLU A 111 24.53 8.26 -4.50
CA GLU A 111 25.13 7.16 -3.73
C GLU A 111 25.05 7.41 -2.21
N GLU A 112 25.24 8.66 -1.80
CA GLU A 112 25.07 9.08 -0.41
C GLU A 112 23.61 8.90 0.06
N GLN A 113 22.64 9.33 -0.73
CA GLN A 113 21.21 9.13 -0.42
C GLN A 113 20.85 7.65 -0.36
N LYS A 114 21.30 6.84 -1.31
CA LYS A 114 21.08 5.40 -1.30
C LYS A 114 21.61 4.78 -0.02
N LYS A 115 22.87 5.06 0.34
CA LYS A 115 23.47 4.51 1.54
C LYS A 115 22.76 4.95 2.81
N ASN A 116 22.40 6.23 2.92
CA ASN A 116 21.81 6.80 4.14
C ASN A 116 20.32 6.45 4.32
N LEU A 117 19.57 6.28 3.21
CA LEU A 117 18.12 6.08 3.26
C LEU A 117 17.69 4.63 3.02
N LEU A 118 18.36 3.87 2.12
CA LEU A 118 18.00 2.48 1.85
C LEU A 118 18.45 1.53 2.96
N THR A 119 19.66 1.72 3.52
CA THR A 119 20.18 0.83 4.56
C THR A 119 19.27 0.74 5.80
N PRO A 120 18.75 1.85 6.36
CA PRO A 120 17.77 1.75 7.45
C PRO A 120 16.47 1.06 7.04
N MET A 121 16.02 1.21 5.76
CA MET A 121 14.82 0.51 5.27
C MET A 121 15.02 -1.00 5.24
N THR A 122 16.16 -1.47 4.70
CA THR A 122 16.49 -2.90 4.59
C THR A 122 16.73 -3.55 5.96
N ARG A 123 17.01 -2.75 6.99
CA ARG A 123 17.17 -3.20 8.38
C ARG A 123 15.88 -3.10 9.20
N GLY A 124 14.83 -2.46 8.64
CA GLY A 124 13.57 -2.22 9.33
C GLY A 124 13.65 -1.17 10.44
N GLU A 125 14.65 -0.29 10.40
CA GLU A 125 14.96 0.72 11.42
C GLU A 125 14.29 2.07 11.17
N VAL A 126 13.46 2.19 10.13
CA VAL A 126 12.82 3.45 9.74
C VAL A 126 11.43 3.21 9.18
N ARG A 127 10.47 4.03 9.61
CA ARG A 127 9.10 4.07 9.08
C ARG A 127 8.90 5.29 8.23
N TRP A 128 8.35 5.09 7.04
CA TRP A 128 8.10 6.14 6.06
C TRP A 128 6.62 6.41 5.88
N CYS A 129 6.25 7.68 5.70
CA CYS A 129 4.95 8.08 5.21
C CYS A 129 5.05 8.93 3.93
N GLN A 130 3.93 9.01 3.23
CA GLN A 130 3.79 9.74 1.96
C GLN A 130 3.10 11.08 2.17
N GLY A 131 3.75 12.17 1.75
CA GLY A 131 3.22 13.53 1.80
C GLY A 131 2.87 14.06 0.39
N PHE A 132 1.79 13.52 -0.22
CA PHE A 132 1.38 13.93 -1.57
C PHE A 132 0.18 14.85 -1.55
N SER A 133 -0.98 14.35 -1.18
CA SER A 133 -2.25 15.08 -1.20
C SER A 133 -2.26 16.26 -0.26
N GLU A 134 -2.98 17.32 -0.66
CA GLU A 134 -3.31 18.48 0.16
C GLU A 134 -4.83 18.65 0.21
N PRO A 135 -5.39 19.45 1.16
CA PRO A 135 -6.84 19.64 1.26
C PRO A 135 -7.50 20.03 -0.07
N ASN A 136 -6.79 20.77 -0.92
CA ASN A 136 -7.27 21.23 -2.22
C ASN A 136 -6.53 20.61 -3.43
N ALA A 137 -5.71 19.57 -3.22
CA ALA A 137 -4.93 18.93 -4.26
C ALA A 137 -4.86 17.40 -4.03
N GLY A 138 -5.95 16.70 -4.33
CA GLY A 138 -6.06 15.24 -4.33
C GLY A 138 -5.96 14.67 -5.74
N SER A 139 -7.09 14.52 -6.43
CA SER A 139 -7.13 14.06 -7.84
C SER A 139 -6.34 14.98 -8.78
N ASP A 140 -6.39 16.29 -8.55
CA ASP A 140 -5.52 17.27 -9.21
C ASP A 140 -4.24 17.52 -8.39
N LEU A 141 -3.46 16.47 -8.18
CA LEU A 141 -2.25 16.50 -7.34
C LEU A 141 -1.24 17.57 -7.80
N ALA A 142 -1.19 17.84 -9.11
CA ALA A 142 -0.26 18.85 -9.65
C ALA A 142 -0.61 20.29 -9.23
N SER A 143 -1.77 20.53 -8.61
CA SER A 143 -2.15 21.82 -8.03
C SER A 143 -1.64 22.06 -6.61
N LEU A 144 -0.82 21.15 -6.07
CA LEU A 144 -0.22 21.25 -4.73
C LEU A 144 0.48 22.61 -4.49
N LYS A 145 0.36 23.11 -3.25
CA LYS A 145 0.83 24.43 -2.84
C LYS A 145 1.84 24.42 -1.69
N THR A 146 2.01 23.30 -0.99
CA THR A 146 3.07 23.17 0.03
C THR A 146 4.40 23.61 -0.61
N SER A 147 4.94 24.72 -0.14
CA SER A 147 6.09 25.36 -0.73
C SER A 147 7.40 24.86 -0.12
N ALA A 148 8.45 24.87 -0.92
CA ALA A 148 9.83 24.67 -0.45
C ALA A 148 10.70 25.77 -1.05
N ARG A 149 10.85 26.86 -0.26
CA ARG A 149 11.61 28.05 -0.67
C ARG A 149 13.10 27.82 -0.47
N ASP A 150 13.87 28.11 -1.48
CA ASP A 150 15.34 28.04 -1.44
C ASP A 150 15.91 29.09 -0.45
N ALA A 151 16.68 28.62 0.52
CA ALA A 151 17.36 29.45 1.52
C ALA A 151 18.90 29.25 1.50
N GLY A 152 19.44 28.80 0.35
CA GLY A 152 20.88 28.57 0.15
C GLY A 152 21.26 27.11 0.39
N ASP A 153 21.63 26.74 1.59
CA ASP A 153 22.03 25.39 1.99
C ASP A 153 20.86 24.46 2.31
N HIS A 154 19.66 25.02 2.51
CA HIS A 154 18.45 24.27 2.81
C HIS A 154 17.22 24.84 2.09
N PHE A 155 16.13 24.08 2.11
CA PHE A 155 14.79 24.57 1.79
C PHE A 155 14.04 24.92 3.10
N VAL A 156 13.20 25.94 3.03
CA VAL A 156 12.20 26.25 4.08
C VAL A 156 10.86 25.79 3.56
N VAL A 157 10.23 24.83 4.26
CA VAL A 157 8.99 24.17 3.84
C VAL A 157 7.83 24.71 4.68
N ASP A 158 6.78 25.19 3.97
CA ASP A 158 5.56 25.72 4.54
C ASP A 158 4.33 25.14 3.82
N GLY A 159 3.30 24.73 4.58
CA GLY A 159 2.06 24.19 4.05
C GLY A 159 1.49 23.03 4.84
N SER A 160 0.72 22.15 4.17
CA SER A 160 0.18 20.97 4.84
C SER A 160 -0.07 19.83 3.84
N LYS A 161 -0.01 18.59 4.35
CA LYS A 161 -0.39 17.37 3.65
C LYS A 161 -1.53 16.69 4.37
N ILE A 162 -2.40 16.01 3.62
CA ILE A 162 -3.55 15.29 4.17
C ILE A 162 -3.61 13.86 3.64
N TRP A 163 -4.34 13.00 4.32
CA TRP A 163 -4.45 11.57 4.01
C TRP A 163 -3.10 10.84 4.12
N THR A 164 -2.21 11.35 4.95
CA THR A 164 -0.90 10.75 5.22
C THR A 164 -1.08 9.51 6.09
N SER A 165 -0.90 8.33 5.50
CA SER A 165 -1.04 7.07 6.21
C SER A 165 -0.02 6.95 7.33
N TYR A 166 -0.50 6.78 8.57
CA TYR A 166 0.31 6.62 9.77
C TYR A 166 1.40 7.68 9.97
N GLY A 167 1.11 8.93 9.59
CA GLY A 167 2.04 10.04 9.75
C GLY A 167 2.46 10.28 11.20
N ASP A 168 1.56 10.01 12.15
CA ASP A 168 1.78 10.10 13.59
C ASP A 168 2.76 9.07 14.17
N LYS A 169 3.07 8.03 13.38
CA LYS A 169 3.94 6.91 13.75
C LYS A 169 5.16 6.78 12.85
N SER A 170 5.34 7.71 11.91
CA SER A 170 6.41 7.65 10.92
C SER A 170 7.63 8.46 11.36
N ASP A 171 8.81 7.95 11.06
CA ASP A 171 10.08 8.64 11.32
C ASP A 171 10.38 9.66 10.22
N TRP A 172 10.09 9.31 8.97
CA TRP A 172 10.39 10.11 7.80
C TRP A 172 9.22 10.21 6.83
N MET A 173 9.17 11.32 6.10
CA MET A 173 8.23 11.53 5.01
C MET A 173 8.96 11.75 3.69
N TYR A 174 8.43 11.20 2.60
CA TYR A 174 8.74 11.66 1.25
C TYR A 174 7.57 12.51 0.73
N ALA A 175 7.87 13.74 0.33
CA ALA A 175 6.85 14.73 0.03
C ALA A 175 7.06 15.40 -1.32
N LEU A 176 5.97 15.66 -2.04
CA LEU A 176 5.95 16.57 -3.18
C LEU A 176 5.73 17.98 -2.70
N VAL A 177 6.61 18.89 -3.13
CA VAL A 177 6.58 20.29 -2.74
C VAL A 177 6.72 21.22 -3.96
N ARG A 178 6.19 22.42 -3.84
CA ARG A 178 6.29 23.48 -4.85
C ARG A 178 7.59 24.25 -4.66
N THR A 179 8.56 24.02 -5.52
CA THR A 179 9.86 24.73 -5.52
C THR A 179 9.93 25.89 -6.52
N ASP A 180 8.98 25.96 -7.49
CA ASP A 180 8.77 27.12 -8.34
C ASP A 180 7.26 27.36 -8.52
N ALA A 181 6.77 28.44 -7.91
CA ALA A 181 5.36 28.85 -7.96
C ALA A 181 4.97 29.52 -9.28
N LYS A 182 5.95 29.95 -10.10
CA LYS A 182 5.73 30.63 -11.39
C LYS A 182 5.72 29.65 -12.56
N ALA A 183 6.28 28.47 -12.38
CA ALA A 183 6.34 27.43 -13.40
C ALA A 183 4.95 26.86 -13.69
N SER A 184 4.80 26.23 -14.86
CA SER A 184 3.58 25.48 -15.19
C SER A 184 3.33 24.35 -14.16
N LYS A 185 2.09 23.94 -14.06
CA LYS A 185 1.55 23.03 -13.04
C LYS A 185 2.48 21.88 -12.62
N HIS A 186 3.10 21.19 -13.58
CA HIS A 186 3.96 20.05 -13.36
C HIS A 186 5.45 20.41 -13.19
N ALA A 187 5.88 21.53 -13.76
CA ALA A 187 7.30 21.87 -13.91
C ALA A 187 7.93 22.51 -12.66
N GLY A 188 7.15 22.91 -11.67
CA GLY A 188 7.65 23.54 -10.45
C GLY A 188 7.59 22.65 -9.22
N ILE A 189 7.52 21.33 -9.38
CA ILE A 189 7.37 20.36 -8.29
C ILE A 189 8.70 19.62 -8.09
N SER A 190 9.11 19.47 -6.83
CA SER A 190 10.24 18.63 -6.42
C SER A 190 9.82 17.56 -5.44
N LEU A 191 10.60 16.49 -5.36
CA LEU A 191 10.47 15.45 -4.34
C LEU A 191 11.55 15.65 -3.29
N ILE A 192 11.14 15.80 -2.04
CA ILE A 192 12.02 15.89 -0.88
C ILE A 192 11.74 14.79 0.11
N VAL A 193 12.71 14.46 0.95
CA VAL A 193 12.50 13.65 2.15
C VAL A 193 12.76 14.54 3.37
N LEU A 194 12.02 14.29 4.46
CA LEU A 194 12.18 15.07 5.70
C LEU A 194 11.92 14.21 6.93
N ASP A 195 12.62 14.52 8.00
CA ASP A 195 12.43 13.91 9.31
C ASP A 195 11.15 14.46 9.95
N MET A 196 10.23 13.56 10.32
CA MET A 196 8.94 13.91 10.95
C MET A 196 9.09 14.52 12.35
N LYS A 197 10.26 14.40 12.97
CA LYS A 197 10.61 15.00 14.25
C LYS A 197 11.24 16.39 14.12
N SER A 198 11.39 16.91 12.88
CA SER A 198 11.96 18.25 12.63
C SER A 198 11.13 19.34 13.29
N PRO A 199 11.77 20.38 13.88
CA PRO A 199 11.05 21.57 14.34
C PRO A 199 10.16 22.17 13.24
N GLY A 200 8.91 22.50 13.60
CA GLY A 200 7.91 23.03 12.66
C GLY A 200 7.03 21.96 12.01
N VAL A 201 7.30 20.67 12.22
CA VAL A 201 6.38 19.59 11.81
C VAL A 201 5.39 19.33 12.93
N SER A 202 4.10 19.29 12.58
CA SER A 202 3.05 18.83 13.51
C SER A 202 2.09 17.88 12.77
N VAL A 203 1.54 16.92 13.51
CA VAL A 203 0.71 15.85 12.97
C VAL A 203 -0.60 15.77 13.72
N ALA A 204 -1.72 15.77 13.01
CA ALA A 204 -3.06 15.59 13.55
C ALA A 204 -3.72 14.34 12.93
N PRO A 205 -4.05 13.32 13.72
CA PRO A 205 -4.84 12.19 13.26
C PRO A 205 -6.21 12.62 12.75
N ILE A 206 -6.73 11.95 11.72
CA ILE A 206 -8.06 12.19 11.15
C ILE A 206 -8.98 11.07 11.62
N ASP A 207 -10.00 11.42 12.40
CA ASP A 207 -11.01 10.47 12.82
C ASP A 207 -11.90 10.07 11.64
N LEU A 208 -11.91 8.77 11.33
CA LEU A 208 -12.73 8.22 10.25
C LEU A 208 -14.08 7.76 10.79
N ILE A 209 -15.12 7.81 9.95
CA ILE A 209 -16.44 7.29 10.30
C ILE A 209 -16.43 5.79 10.63
N SER A 210 -15.42 5.05 10.18
CA SER A 210 -15.19 3.64 10.53
C SER A 210 -14.68 3.44 11.97
N GLY A 211 -14.44 4.52 12.72
CA GLY A 211 -13.96 4.48 14.10
C GLY A 211 -12.47 4.16 14.26
N LYS A 212 -11.71 4.15 13.16
CA LYS A 212 -10.24 3.98 13.16
C LYS A 212 -9.60 5.17 12.48
N SER A 213 -8.44 5.59 12.97
CA SER A 213 -7.62 6.63 12.35
C SER A 213 -6.34 6.00 11.81
N ALA A 214 -6.28 5.78 10.50
CA ALA A 214 -5.06 5.35 9.81
C ALA A 214 -4.41 6.52 9.04
N PHE A 215 -5.05 7.69 9.00
CA PHE A 215 -4.63 8.84 8.22
C PHE A 215 -4.43 10.06 9.10
N CYS A 216 -3.48 10.90 8.68
CA CYS A 216 -3.17 12.14 9.36
C CYS A 216 -3.19 13.32 8.40
N GLN A 217 -3.40 14.51 8.96
CA GLN A 217 -2.96 15.76 8.36
C GLN A 217 -1.63 16.15 8.98
N VAL A 218 -0.68 16.56 8.15
CA VAL A 218 0.66 16.99 8.57
C VAL A 218 0.86 18.43 8.15
N PHE A 219 1.31 19.25 9.09
CA PHE A 219 1.54 20.69 8.90
C PHE A 219 3.03 20.98 8.94
N PHE A 220 3.46 21.94 8.13
CA PHE A 220 4.82 22.44 8.04
C PHE A 220 4.80 23.95 8.26
N ASP A 221 5.54 24.40 9.27
CA ASP A 221 5.72 25.80 9.63
C ASP A 221 7.23 26.11 9.69
N GLY A 222 7.77 26.64 8.62
CA GLY A 222 9.16 26.98 8.48
C GLY A 222 10.14 25.82 8.62
N VAL A 223 9.76 24.59 8.22
CA VAL A 223 10.58 23.39 8.38
C VAL A 223 11.83 23.48 7.50
N LYS A 224 13.00 23.36 8.13
CA LYS A 224 14.29 23.37 7.42
C LYS A 224 14.64 21.97 6.89
N VAL A 225 14.77 21.86 5.59
CA VAL A 225 15.13 20.61 4.89
C VAL A 225 16.43 20.80 4.14
N PRO A 226 17.52 20.10 4.50
CA PRO A 226 18.81 20.21 3.81
C PRO A 226 18.69 19.92 2.31
N LYS A 227 19.52 20.55 1.49
CA LYS A 227 19.55 20.32 0.03
C LYS A 227 19.88 18.87 -0.33
N SER A 228 20.63 18.16 0.50
CA SER A 228 20.95 16.74 0.33
C SER A 228 19.71 15.82 0.42
N GLN A 229 18.59 16.34 0.93
CA GLN A 229 17.31 15.63 1.02
C GLN A 229 16.38 15.86 -0.19
N LEU A 230 16.84 16.60 -1.22
CA LEU A 230 16.19 16.67 -2.52
C LEU A 230 16.47 15.38 -3.31
N ILE A 231 15.44 14.66 -3.70
CA ILE A 231 15.57 13.44 -4.49
C ILE A 231 15.45 13.78 -5.98
N GLY A 232 16.45 13.38 -6.75
CA GLY A 232 16.55 13.69 -8.19
C GLY A 232 16.76 15.18 -8.47
N PRO A 233 16.47 15.65 -9.69
CA PRO A 233 16.69 17.03 -10.07
C PRO A 233 15.67 17.98 -9.46
N LEU A 234 16.10 19.21 -9.17
CA LEU A 234 15.21 20.31 -8.78
C LEU A 234 14.13 20.51 -9.87
N HIS A 235 12.89 20.69 -9.47
CA HIS A 235 11.70 20.76 -10.33
C HIS A 235 11.36 19.47 -11.11
N GLY A 236 12.09 18.38 -10.89
CA GLY A 236 11.86 17.07 -11.53
C GLY A 236 10.86 16.16 -10.80
N GLY A 237 10.32 16.60 -9.67
CA GLY A 237 9.50 15.78 -8.77
C GLY A 237 8.25 15.15 -9.38
N TRP A 238 7.65 15.78 -10.42
CA TRP A 238 6.49 15.20 -11.08
C TRP A 238 6.80 13.88 -11.80
N ASN A 239 7.97 13.75 -12.42
CA ASN A 239 8.39 12.51 -13.05
C ASN A 239 8.67 11.42 -12.00
N LEU A 240 9.26 11.80 -10.88
CA LEU A 240 9.48 10.90 -9.75
C LEU A 240 8.15 10.46 -9.11
N ALA A 241 7.18 11.37 -8.99
CA ALA A 241 5.83 11.04 -8.52
C ALA A 241 5.15 9.99 -9.40
N LYS A 242 5.23 10.13 -10.73
CA LYS A 242 4.70 9.12 -11.66
C LYS A 242 5.36 7.75 -11.43
N ARG A 243 6.66 7.73 -11.18
CA ARG A 243 7.40 6.51 -10.92
C ARG A 243 7.01 5.88 -9.57
N LEU A 244 6.91 6.69 -8.51
CA LEU A 244 6.39 6.28 -7.21
C LEU A 244 5.00 5.63 -7.31
N LEU A 245 4.08 6.28 -8.01
CA LEU A 245 2.73 5.76 -8.21
C LEU A 245 2.68 4.46 -9.06
N GLN A 246 3.68 4.22 -9.92
CA GLN A 246 3.81 2.93 -10.60
C GLN A 246 4.22 1.82 -9.62
N HIS A 247 5.18 2.09 -8.74
CA HIS A 247 5.60 1.16 -7.70
C HIS A 247 4.49 0.91 -6.68
N GLU A 248 3.72 1.94 -6.31
CA GLU A 248 2.52 1.82 -5.46
C GLU A 248 1.52 0.83 -6.04
N ARG A 249 1.14 0.99 -7.31
CA ARG A 249 0.22 0.06 -7.98
C ARG A 249 0.74 -1.38 -8.00
N LYS A 250 2.05 -1.56 -8.27
CA LYS A 250 2.70 -2.87 -8.23
C LYS A 250 2.68 -3.47 -6.82
N ALA A 251 2.91 -2.66 -5.79
CA ALA A 251 2.84 -3.10 -4.40
C ALA A 251 1.40 -3.48 -4.02
N MET A 252 0.42 -2.63 -4.36
CA MET A 252 -0.99 -2.88 -4.05
C MET A 252 -1.51 -4.17 -4.69
N SER A 253 -1.05 -4.55 -5.88
CA SER A 253 -1.43 -5.83 -6.49
C SER A 253 -0.93 -7.04 -5.69
N LYS A 254 0.17 -6.89 -4.93
CA LYS A 254 0.70 -7.94 -4.04
C LYS A 254 0.00 -7.99 -2.68
N PHE A 255 -0.64 -6.91 -2.24
CA PHE A 255 -1.36 -6.89 -0.96
C PHE A 255 -2.53 -7.88 -0.91
N GLY A 256 -3.21 -8.12 -2.02
CA GLY A 256 -4.25 -9.14 -2.11
C GLY A 256 -3.75 -10.57 -1.88
N GLU A 257 -2.44 -10.82 -1.97
CA GLU A 257 -1.83 -12.11 -1.68
C GLU A 257 -1.65 -12.36 -0.16
N PHE A 258 -1.68 -11.29 0.65
CA PHE A 258 -1.64 -11.42 2.10
C PHE A 258 -3.05 -11.63 2.63
N SER A 259 -3.26 -12.72 3.37
CA SER A 259 -4.53 -12.97 4.08
C SER A 259 -4.71 -11.93 5.19
N LEU A 260 -5.17 -10.74 4.83
CA LEU A 260 -5.55 -9.72 5.81
C LEU A 260 -6.88 -10.11 6.45
N PRO A 261 -7.12 -9.78 7.73
CA PRO A 261 -8.35 -10.10 8.46
C PRO A 261 -9.62 -9.49 7.87
N THR A 262 -9.47 -8.55 6.93
CA THR A 262 -10.54 -7.84 6.25
C THR A 262 -11.11 -8.57 5.02
N HIS A 263 -10.54 -9.73 4.64
CA HIS A 263 -11.08 -10.54 3.57
C HIS A 263 -12.26 -11.39 4.07
N PHE A 264 -13.48 -10.88 3.87
CA PHE A 264 -14.70 -11.61 4.14
C PHE A 264 -15.15 -12.39 2.90
N HIS A 265 -15.35 -13.70 3.09
CA HIS A 265 -15.95 -14.54 2.05
C HIS A 265 -17.46 -14.43 2.11
N LEU A 266 -18.07 -13.93 1.03
CA LEU A 266 -19.49 -13.61 0.99
C LEU A 266 -20.40 -14.84 1.19
N LEU A 267 -20.15 -15.93 0.44
CA LEU A 267 -21.05 -17.09 0.45
C LEU A 267 -21.21 -17.80 1.82
N PRO A 268 -20.16 -17.99 2.64
CA PRO A 268 -20.32 -18.49 4.00
C PRO A 268 -21.17 -17.59 4.89
N LEU A 269 -21.06 -16.27 4.75
CA LEU A 269 -21.85 -15.30 5.51
C LEU A 269 -23.32 -15.29 5.08
N VAL A 270 -23.59 -15.43 3.78
CA VAL A 270 -24.97 -15.64 3.28
C VAL A 270 -25.63 -16.83 3.96
N LYS A 271 -24.94 -17.98 4.03
CA LYS A 271 -25.43 -19.18 4.70
C LYS A 271 -25.64 -19.00 6.21
N GLN A 272 -24.84 -18.14 6.84
CA GLN A 272 -24.94 -17.88 8.27
C GLN A 272 -26.15 -17.01 8.64
N TYR A 273 -26.48 -16.01 7.81
CA TYR A 273 -27.47 -15.00 8.16
C TYR A 273 -28.82 -15.15 7.46
N LEU A 274 -28.88 -15.87 6.34
CA LEU A 274 -30.15 -16.12 5.67
C LEU A 274 -30.74 -17.49 6.09
N PRO A 275 -32.04 -17.55 6.40
CA PRO A 275 -32.72 -18.78 6.82
C PRO A 275 -32.81 -19.80 5.67
N GLU A 276 -32.87 -21.07 6.01
CA GLU A 276 -33.26 -22.13 5.07
C GLU A 276 -34.62 -22.70 5.48
N PRO A 277 -35.59 -22.84 4.54
CA PRO A 277 -35.51 -22.49 3.12
C PRO A 277 -35.54 -20.98 2.89
N VAL A 278 -34.80 -20.54 1.85
CA VAL A 278 -34.74 -19.13 1.43
C VAL A 278 -36.11 -18.71 0.88
N GLY A 279 -36.68 -17.65 1.45
CA GLY A 279 -37.92 -17.05 0.95
C GLY A 279 -37.75 -16.28 -0.37
N GLN A 280 -38.87 -15.79 -0.94
CA GLN A 280 -38.79 -15.02 -2.20
C GLN A 280 -38.04 -13.71 -2.04
N SER A 281 -38.18 -13.03 -0.90
CA SER A 281 -37.44 -11.78 -0.59
C SER A 281 -35.95 -12.00 -0.48
N GLU A 282 -35.53 -13.10 0.13
CA GLU A 282 -34.14 -13.48 0.31
C GLU A 282 -33.51 -14.03 -0.97
N SER A 283 -34.29 -14.56 -1.92
CA SER A 283 -33.82 -15.06 -3.20
C SER A 283 -33.08 -13.97 -4.02
N ALA A 284 -33.54 -12.72 -3.95
CA ALA A 284 -32.86 -11.59 -4.60
C ALA A 284 -31.50 -11.28 -3.95
N LEU A 285 -31.40 -11.36 -2.61
CA LEU A 285 -30.14 -11.19 -1.89
C LEU A 285 -29.15 -12.32 -2.21
N VAL A 286 -29.62 -13.56 -2.26
CA VAL A 286 -28.80 -14.71 -2.67
C VAL A 286 -28.29 -14.53 -4.10
N ALA A 287 -29.13 -14.09 -5.03
CA ALA A 287 -28.74 -13.85 -6.41
C ALA A 287 -27.66 -12.75 -6.51
N ARG A 288 -27.80 -11.64 -5.76
CA ARG A 288 -26.78 -10.58 -5.68
C ARG A 288 -25.47 -11.11 -5.09
N ALA A 289 -25.55 -11.89 -4.03
CA ALA A 289 -24.38 -12.49 -3.39
C ALA A 289 -23.62 -13.44 -4.33
N VAL A 290 -24.36 -14.28 -5.07
CA VAL A 290 -23.78 -15.18 -6.07
C VAL A 290 -23.12 -14.37 -7.20
N ALA A 291 -23.79 -13.33 -7.71
CA ALA A 291 -23.24 -12.46 -8.75
C ALA A 291 -21.95 -11.75 -8.27
N SER A 292 -21.93 -11.22 -7.04
CA SER A 292 -20.75 -10.60 -6.44
C SER A 292 -19.61 -11.62 -6.30
N ALA A 293 -19.87 -12.84 -5.82
CA ALA A 293 -18.86 -13.90 -5.72
C ALA A 293 -18.32 -14.34 -7.10
N MET A 294 -19.17 -14.40 -8.12
CA MET A 294 -18.74 -14.68 -9.50
C MET A 294 -17.84 -13.57 -10.05
N ASN A 295 -18.18 -12.31 -9.79
CA ASN A 295 -17.38 -11.16 -10.19
C ASN A 295 -16.00 -11.17 -9.51
N GLU A 296 -15.95 -11.44 -8.19
CA GLU A 296 -14.69 -11.60 -7.45
C GLU A 296 -13.83 -12.74 -8.03
N HIS A 297 -14.44 -13.88 -8.35
CA HIS A 297 -13.74 -15.00 -8.97
C HIS A 297 -13.19 -14.64 -10.36
N SER A 298 -13.99 -13.99 -11.20
CA SER A 298 -13.58 -13.54 -12.54
C SER A 298 -12.45 -12.51 -12.47
N TYR A 299 -12.52 -11.60 -11.48
CA TYR A 299 -11.45 -10.65 -11.19
C TYR A 299 -10.14 -11.37 -10.85
N ASN A 300 -10.17 -12.34 -9.93
CA ASN A 300 -8.99 -13.09 -9.50
C ASN A 300 -8.34 -13.87 -10.65
N LEU A 301 -9.14 -14.50 -11.52
CA LEU A 301 -8.65 -15.17 -12.73
C LEU A 301 -8.00 -14.18 -13.70
N THR A 302 -8.55 -12.97 -13.84
CA THR A 302 -7.98 -11.91 -14.69
C THR A 302 -6.66 -11.39 -14.13
N VAL A 303 -6.54 -11.21 -12.81
CA VAL A 303 -5.26 -10.86 -12.15
C VAL A 303 -4.21 -11.94 -12.37
N GLN A 304 -4.60 -13.22 -12.24
CA GLN A 304 -3.69 -14.34 -12.51
C GLN A 304 -3.19 -14.31 -13.97
N ARG A 305 -4.10 -14.17 -14.94
CA ARG A 305 -3.75 -14.06 -16.37
C ARG A 305 -2.83 -12.88 -16.62
N MET A 306 -3.14 -11.71 -16.06
CA MET A 306 -2.28 -10.53 -16.18
C MET A 306 -0.86 -10.77 -15.65
N GLY A 307 -0.73 -11.51 -14.55
CA GLY A 307 0.57 -11.92 -14.02
C GLY A 307 1.33 -12.87 -14.95
N GLU A 308 0.65 -13.75 -15.66
CA GLU A 308 1.24 -14.65 -16.66
C GLU A 308 1.68 -13.89 -17.92
N GLU A 309 0.85 -12.97 -18.42
CA GLU A 309 1.15 -12.10 -19.56
C GLU A 309 2.36 -11.20 -19.27
N ALA A 310 2.44 -10.61 -18.07
CA ALA A 310 3.59 -9.79 -17.64
C ALA A 310 4.89 -10.62 -17.58
N ARG A 311 4.83 -11.87 -17.11
CA ARG A 311 5.97 -12.79 -17.10
C ARG A 311 6.40 -13.19 -18.50
N ALA A 312 5.47 -13.25 -19.45
CA ALA A 312 5.73 -13.48 -20.87
C ALA A 312 6.24 -12.21 -21.61
N GLY A 313 6.47 -11.10 -20.90
CA GLY A 313 7.00 -9.85 -21.46
C GLY A 313 5.96 -8.98 -22.16
N GLN A 314 4.67 -9.24 -21.97
CA GLN A 314 3.60 -8.41 -22.54
C GLN A 314 3.39 -7.14 -21.71
N ASP A 315 2.98 -6.05 -22.36
CA ASP A 315 2.62 -4.80 -21.67
C ASP A 315 1.22 -4.91 -21.04
N VAL A 316 1.20 -4.95 -19.72
CA VAL A 316 -0.04 -5.01 -18.91
C VAL A 316 -0.40 -3.68 -18.24
N ASN A 317 0.31 -2.59 -18.53
CA ASN A 317 0.11 -1.30 -17.87
C ASN A 317 -1.32 -0.77 -18.00
N GLY A 318 -1.94 -0.95 -19.16
CA GLY A 318 -3.35 -0.57 -19.39
C GLY A 318 -4.32 -1.34 -18.50
N LEU A 319 -4.07 -2.63 -18.29
CA LEU A 319 -4.92 -3.49 -17.45
C LEU A 319 -4.88 -3.08 -15.98
N MET A 320 -3.77 -2.54 -15.46
CA MET A 320 -3.66 -2.15 -14.05
C MET A 320 -4.69 -1.08 -13.65
N SER A 321 -5.00 -0.11 -14.52
CA SER A 321 -6.03 0.90 -14.25
C SER A 321 -7.43 0.29 -14.25
N ILE A 322 -7.69 -0.65 -15.17
CA ILE A 322 -8.96 -1.40 -15.23
C ILE A 322 -9.12 -2.24 -13.96
N MET A 323 -8.07 -2.96 -13.56
CA MET A 323 -8.12 -3.83 -12.38
C MET A 323 -8.34 -3.01 -11.10
N LYS A 324 -7.71 -1.83 -10.95
CA LYS A 324 -7.96 -0.95 -9.81
C LYS A 324 -9.42 -0.51 -9.76
N LEU A 325 -9.98 -0.03 -10.87
CA LEU A 325 -11.37 0.40 -10.96
C LEU A 325 -12.32 -0.74 -10.58
N VAL A 326 -12.19 -1.89 -11.24
CA VAL A 326 -13.06 -3.05 -11.03
C VAL A 326 -12.98 -3.54 -9.59
N HIS A 327 -11.77 -3.70 -9.04
CA HIS A 327 -11.58 -4.17 -7.67
C HIS A 327 -12.29 -3.28 -6.64
N THR A 328 -12.06 -1.98 -6.71
CA THR A 328 -12.58 -1.06 -5.69
C THR A 328 -14.10 -0.90 -5.75
N GLU A 329 -14.69 -0.93 -6.95
CA GLU A 329 -16.14 -0.93 -7.11
C GLU A 329 -16.75 -2.27 -6.64
N GLN A 330 -16.13 -3.40 -6.96
CA GLN A 330 -16.58 -4.72 -6.49
C GLN A 330 -16.48 -4.89 -4.98
N GLU A 331 -15.41 -4.40 -4.34
CA GLU A 331 -15.28 -4.46 -2.88
C GLU A 331 -16.36 -3.62 -2.20
N ARG A 332 -16.66 -2.43 -2.72
CA ARG A 332 -17.77 -1.61 -2.20
C ARG A 332 -19.10 -2.33 -2.36
N ASP A 333 -19.42 -2.87 -3.54
CA ASP A 333 -20.64 -3.61 -3.80
C ASP A 333 -20.77 -4.87 -2.92
N LYS A 334 -19.68 -5.59 -2.72
CA LYS A 334 -19.63 -6.74 -1.81
C LYS A 334 -19.99 -6.38 -0.38
N PHE A 335 -19.47 -5.27 0.14
CA PHE A 335 -19.85 -4.79 1.48
C PHE A 335 -21.30 -4.34 1.54
N GLU A 336 -21.87 -3.73 0.50
CA GLU A 336 -23.30 -3.42 0.40
C GLU A 336 -24.15 -4.70 0.49
N VAL A 337 -23.78 -5.74 -0.25
CA VAL A 337 -24.46 -7.05 -0.19
C VAL A 337 -24.35 -7.68 1.20
N LEU A 338 -23.18 -7.58 1.86
CA LEU A 338 -23.00 -8.07 3.22
C LEU A 338 -23.90 -7.35 4.23
N MET A 339 -24.01 -6.03 4.14
CA MET A 339 -24.89 -5.24 5.00
C MET A 339 -26.36 -5.66 4.81
N ASP A 340 -26.81 -5.84 3.57
CA ASP A 340 -28.18 -6.28 3.25
C ASP A 340 -28.47 -7.70 3.78
N VAL A 341 -27.53 -8.63 3.59
CA VAL A 341 -27.64 -10.03 4.05
C VAL A 341 -27.67 -10.12 5.57
N MET A 342 -26.85 -9.33 6.25
CA MET A 342 -26.77 -9.34 7.72
C MET A 342 -27.97 -8.64 8.38
N GLY A 343 -28.66 -7.73 7.68
CA GLY A 343 -29.82 -7.02 8.20
C GLY A 343 -29.54 -6.34 9.55
N TYR A 344 -30.27 -6.71 10.61
CA TYR A 344 -30.06 -6.15 11.96
C TYR A 344 -28.61 -6.32 12.46
N HIS A 345 -27.95 -7.42 12.12
CA HIS A 345 -26.58 -7.70 12.53
C HIS A 345 -25.54 -6.74 11.92
N ALA A 346 -25.91 -6.06 10.84
CA ALA A 346 -25.10 -5.02 10.21
C ALA A 346 -25.06 -3.69 10.99
N LEU A 347 -25.87 -3.54 12.04
CA LEU A 347 -25.85 -2.36 12.92
C LEU A 347 -24.78 -2.43 14.02
N GLY A 348 -23.98 -3.50 14.07
CA GLY A 348 -22.97 -3.74 15.08
C GLY A 348 -21.87 -2.69 15.09
N TRP A 349 -21.79 -1.91 16.18
CA TRP A 349 -20.75 -0.89 16.34
C TRP A 349 -19.88 -1.12 17.56
N ASP A 350 -20.50 -1.29 18.72
CA ASP A 350 -19.83 -1.44 20.01
C ASP A 350 -19.88 -2.88 20.54
N LYS A 351 -19.11 -3.15 21.60
CA LYS A 351 -19.13 -4.40 22.34
C LYS A 351 -20.53 -4.63 22.92
N GLY A 352 -21.00 -5.87 22.93
CA GLY A 352 -22.27 -6.26 23.51
C GLY A 352 -23.00 -7.31 22.70
N ALA A 353 -24.13 -6.97 22.08
CA ALA A 353 -24.96 -7.91 21.34
C ALA A 353 -24.38 -8.39 20.00
N PHE A 354 -23.31 -7.74 19.51
CA PHE A 354 -22.72 -8.01 18.19
C PHE A 354 -21.35 -8.68 18.31
N THR A 355 -21.11 -9.62 17.43
CA THR A 355 -19.81 -10.32 17.35
C THR A 355 -18.71 -9.42 16.81
N PRO A 356 -17.42 -9.72 17.09
CA PRO A 356 -16.31 -8.99 16.48
C PRO A 356 -16.34 -8.99 14.94
N GLN A 357 -16.83 -10.08 14.32
CA GLN A 357 -16.96 -10.20 12.87
C GLN A 357 -18.02 -9.23 12.32
N GLU A 358 -19.19 -9.15 12.95
CA GLU A 358 -20.25 -8.20 12.57
C GLU A 358 -19.76 -6.75 12.65
N GLN A 359 -19.11 -6.38 13.74
CA GLN A 359 -18.52 -5.06 13.92
C GLN A 359 -17.44 -4.76 12.85
N ALA A 360 -16.61 -5.75 12.54
CA ALA A 360 -15.56 -5.59 11.54
C ALA A 360 -16.14 -5.41 10.12
N ILE A 361 -17.23 -6.11 9.78
CA ILE A 361 -17.92 -5.95 8.49
C ILE A 361 -18.55 -4.55 8.39
N THR A 362 -19.24 -4.08 9.42
CA THR A 362 -19.83 -2.74 9.47
C THR A 362 -18.75 -1.65 9.28
N ARG A 363 -17.63 -1.77 9.98
CA ARG A 363 -16.49 -0.84 9.83
C ARG A 363 -15.86 -0.95 8.46
N GLY A 364 -15.75 -2.16 7.91
CA GLY A 364 -15.27 -2.43 6.57
C GLY A 364 -16.16 -1.77 5.50
N TRP A 365 -17.47 -1.86 5.65
CA TRP A 365 -18.42 -1.16 4.77
C TRP A 365 -18.19 0.35 4.77
N LEU A 366 -18.13 0.99 5.95
CA LEU A 366 -17.85 2.42 6.05
C LEU A 366 -16.51 2.81 5.41
N ASN A 367 -15.49 1.95 5.55
CA ASN A 367 -14.18 2.18 4.95
C ASN A 367 -14.17 1.94 3.44
N SER A 368 -15.05 1.11 2.89
CA SER A 368 -15.06 0.72 1.48
C SER A 368 -15.31 1.90 0.53
N PHE A 369 -16.01 2.93 0.98
CA PHE A 369 -16.23 4.16 0.21
C PHE A 369 -14.93 4.89 -0.11
N ALA A 370 -13.91 4.79 0.76
CA ALA A 370 -12.61 5.40 0.50
C ALA A 370 -11.83 4.68 -0.62
N LEU A 371 -12.11 3.40 -0.87
CA LEU A 371 -11.39 2.61 -1.88
C LEU A 371 -11.61 3.14 -3.30
N THR A 372 -12.80 3.65 -3.62
CA THR A 372 -13.11 4.21 -4.94
C THR A 372 -12.51 5.61 -5.15
N ILE A 373 -11.93 6.21 -4.11
CA ILE A 373 -11.31 7.54 -4.12
C ILE A 373 -9.78 7.45 -4.05
N SER A 374 -9.25 6.62 -3.16
CA SER A 374 -7.82 6.47 -2.92
C SER A 374 -7.09 5.83 -4.10
N GLY A 375 -5.80 6.11 -4.27
CA GLY A 375 -4.98 5.56 -5.35
C GLY A 375 -5.45 5.99 -6.77
N GLY A 376 -6.13 7.13 -6.88
CA GLY A 376 -6.80 7.64 -8.07
C GLY A 376 -8.28 7.27 -8.11
N ALA A 377 -9.15 8.28 -8.00
CA ALA A 377 -10.60 8.10 -7.99
C ALA A 377 -11.09 7.33 -9.22
N SER A 378 -12.26 6.68 -9.10
CA SER A 378 -12.88 5.92 -10.20
C SER A 378 -12.95 6.74 -11.49
N GLU A 379 -13.31 8.04 -11.42
CA GLU A 379 -13.36 8.97 -12.54
C GLU A 379 -11.97 9.21 -13.15
N ILE A 380 -10.92 9.26 -12.33
CA ILE A 380 -9.54 9.40 -12.82
C ILE A 380 -9.11 8.12 -13.54
N GLN A 381 -9.46 6.94 -13.01
CA GLN A 381 -9.17 5.66 -13.67
C GLN A 381 -9.92 5.56 -15.02
N LEU A 382 -11.19 5.95 -15.06
CA LEU A 382 -11.97 6.00 -16.30
C LEU A 382 -11.32 6.92 -17.35
N ASN A 383 -10.84 8.11 -16.94
CA ASN A 383 -10.12 9.02 -17.83
C ASN A 383 -8.79 8.39 -18.34
N VAL A 384 -8.05 7.70 -17.49
CA VAL A 384 -6.82 7.00 -17.90
C VAL A 384 -7.14 5.88 -18.89
N ILE A 385 -8.16 5.07 -18.62
CA ILE A 385 -8.61 4.00 -19.51
C ILE A 385 -9.04 4.58 -20.85
N ALA A 386 -9.91 5.58 -20.86
CA ALA A 386 -10.41 6.21 -22.07
C ALA A 386 -9.26 6.73 -22.95
N LYS A 387 -8.33 7.49 -22.37
CA LYS A 387 -7.28 8.19 -23.13
C LYS A 387 -6.10 7.29 -23.50
N ARG A 388 -5.64 6.45 -22.57
CA ARG A 388 -4.39 5.70 -22.72
C ARG A 388 -4.57 4.26 -23.15
N VAL A 389 -5.70 3.64 -22.81
CA VAL A 389 -5.98 2.25 -23.18
C VAL A 389 -6.80 2.20 -24.45
N LEU A 390 -7.88 3.00 -24.53
CA LEU A 390 -8.80 3.03 -25.67
C LEU A 390 -8.42 4.06 -26.73
N GLY A 391 -7.50 5.00 -26.47
CA GLY A 391 -7.08 6.03 -27.42
C GLY A 391 -8.18 7.03 -27.79
N LEU A 392 -9.18 7.22 -26.92
CA LEU A 392 -10.26 8.16 -27.16
C LEU A 392 -9.76 9.61 -27.11
N PRO A 393 -10.31 10.51 -27.93
CA PRO A 393 -9.91 11.91 -27.96
C PRO A 393 -10.26 12.63 -26.67
N ASP A 394 -9.48 13.67 -26.36
CA ASP A 394 -9.83 14.60 -25.28
C ASP A 394 -11.14 15.34 -25.65
N VAL A 395 -12.08 15.36 -24.71
CA VAL A 395 -13.23 16.25 -24.80
C VAL A 395 -12.69 17.67 -24.61
N LYS A 396 -12.84 18.51 -25.64
CA LYS A 396 -12.44 19.92 -25.56
C LYS A 396 -13.38 20.73 -24.68
#